data_b506d538ca704a31c3a2fd226e382f8b
#
_entry.id   b506d538ca704a31c3a2fd226e382f8b
#
_cell.length_a   1.000
_cell.length_b   1.000
_cell.length_c   1.000
_cell.angle_alpha   90.00
_cell.angle_beta   90.00
_cell.angle_gamma   90.00
#
_symmetry.space_group_name_H-M   'P 1'
#
loop_
_entity.id
_entity.type
_entity.pdbx_description
1 polymer ?
#
loop_
_entity_poly.entity_id
_entity_poly.type
_entity_poly.pdbx_seq_one_letter_code
_entity_poly.pdbx_strand_id
1 'polypeptide(L)'
;MSASDSSRPRSDKNGSERAEHLAGLIMALARREGMKAGDRLIEQRLADALDLSRAPIRLGLKALEAAGLARGEPHRGFVLAKNPTSGAAQPALAAVRRNEQVYATVAGDVLATRLPVDVTEAELMRRYDVTRAELQRLLDRIAAEGWIARLPGYGWRFAETVSSPEAQAQAKAFRAVIEPAAIAQPGFSLPQEVIVRLRERQQRVFEGEIEKMTIGEIFQSGCEFHEEIIRGAGNPFFLEALKRVNSIRRLFAYRSFADREGMRRHVREHLRLLDVLETRRYTEAAELMARHLQRPLVAGLS
;
A
#
# COMPACT_ATOMS: atom_id res chain seq x y z
N MET A 1 -32.12 -32.12 -35.09
CA MET A 1 -32.35 -30.72 -34.65
C MET A 1 -31.38 -30.39 -33.57
N SER A 2 -30.42 -29.60 -33.92
CA SER A 2 -29.22 -29.32 -33.11
C SER A 2 -29.50 -28.36 -31.97
N ALA A 3 -29.15 -28.76 -30.74
CA ALA A 3 -29.05 -27.83 -29.62
C ALA A 3 -27.62 -27.31 -29.57
N SER A 4 -27.46 -26.04 -29.88
CA SER A 4 -26.18 -25.34 -29.86
C SER A 4 -25.68 -25.14 -28.43
N ASP A 5 -24.56 -25.75 -28.18
CA ASP A 5 -23.70 -25.57 -27.01
C ASP A 5 -23.21 -24.09 -26.94
N SER A 6 -23.67 -23.36 -25.91
CA SER A 6 -23.24 -22.00 -25.60
C SER A 6 -22.49 -21.92 -24.27
N SER A 7 -21.54 -22.85 -24.02
CA SER A 7 -20.67 -22.86 -22.87
C SER A 7 -19.24 -22.42 -23.24
N ARG A 8 -18.99 -21.11 -23.37
CA ARG A 8 -17.68 -20.45 -23.38
C ARG A 8 -17.79 -19.03 -22.80
N PRO A 9 -16.79 -18.45 -22.21
CA PRO A 9 -15.83 -18.85 -21.19
C PRO A 9 -15.81 -17.84 -20.03
N ARG A 10 -16.31 -18.20 -18.85
CA ARG A 10 -16.20 -17.36 -17.63
C ARG A 10 -14.80 -17.40 -16.99
N SER A 11 -13.97 -18.42 -17.31
CA SER A 11 -12.63 -18.57 -16.74
C SER A 11 -11.58 -17.63 -17.35
N ASP A 12 -11.66 -17.33 -18.65
CA ASP A 12 -10.68 -16.51 -19.34
C ASP A 12 -10.74 -15.03 -18.97
N LYS A 13 -11.93 -14.49 -18.74
CA LYS A 13 -12.11 -13.10 -18.29
C LYS A 13 -11.50 -12.86 -16.90
N ASN A 14 -11.68 -13.79 -15.98
CA ASN A 14 -11.16 -13.69 -14.61
C ASN A 14 -9.61 -13.75 -14.58
N GLY A 15 -9.02 -14.54 -15.47
CA GLY A 15 -7.56 -14.63 -15.64
C GLY A 15 -6.96 -13.34 -16.22
N SER A 16 -7.62 -12.75 -17.23
CA SER A 16 -7.20 -11.48 -17.83
C SER A 16 -7.29 -10.31 -16.85
N GLU A 17 -8.42 -10.15 -16.16
CA GLU A 17 -8.61 -9.08 -15.17
C GLU A 17 -7.59 -9.18 -14.02
N ARG A 18 -7.24 -10.40 -13.59
CA ARG A 18 -6.19 -10.61 -12.60
C ARG A 18 -4.81 -10.22 -13.12
N ALA A 19 -4.49 -10.58 -14.35
CA ALA A 19 -3.23 -10.25 -14.98
C ALA A 19 -3.07 -8.73 -15.18
N GLU A 20 -4.11 -8.05 -15.62
CA GLU A 20 -4.16 -6.59 -15.77
C GLU A 20 -4.01 -5.86 -14.43
N HIS A 21 -4.65 -6.35 -13.39
CA HIS A 21 -4.49 -5.79 -12.05
C HIS A 21 -3.04 -5.92 -11.56
N LEU A 22 -2.43 -7.09 -11.71
CA LEU A 22 -1.03 -7.31 -11.33
C LEU A 22 -0.07 -6.45 -12.16
N ALA A 23 -0.33 -6.28 -13.44
CA ALA A 23 0.39 -5.36 -14.30
C ALA A 23 0.32 -3.92 -13.77
N GLY A 24 -0.88 -3.49 -13.36
CA GLY A 24 -1.10 -2.19 -12.76
C GLY A 24 -0.33 -1.99 -11.44
N LEU A 25 -0.30 -3.00 -10.56
CA LEU A 25 0.47 -2.96 -9.31
C LEU A 25 1.97 -2.82 -9.59
N ILE A 26 2.51 -3.57 -10.55
CA ILE A 26 3.92 -3.47 -10.94
C ILE A 26 4.23 -2.08 -11.51
N MET A 27 3.36 -1.52 -12.36
CA MET A 27 3.55 -0.17 -12.89
C MET A 27 3.43 0.92 -11.83
N ALA A 28 2.52 0.77 -10.87
CA ALA A 28 2.39 1.68 -9.75
C ALA A 28 3.65 1.66 -8.85
N LEU A 29 4.18 0.47 -8.59
CA LEU A 29 5.46 0.30 -7.86
C LEU A 29 6.61 0.92 -8.64
N ALA A 30 6.75 0.63 -9.94
CA ALA A 30 7.80 1.17 -10.80
C ALA A 30 7.75 2.72 -10.83
N ARG A 31 6.54 3.30 -10.88
CA ARG A 31 6.34 4.75 -10.77
C ARG A 31 6.77 5.29 -9.41
N ARG A 32 6.39 4.61 -8.34
CA ARG A 32 6.71 4.97 -6.95
C ARG A 32 8.22 4.96 -6.69
N GLU A 33 8.92 3.98 -7.27
CA GLU A 33 10.38 3.87 -7.17
C GLU A 33 11.14 4.77 -8.16
N GLY A 34 10.45 5.54 -8.99
CA GLY A 34 11.06 6.45 -9.96
C GLY A 34 11.75 5.72 -11.12
N MET A 35 11.35 4.46 -11.39
CA MET A 35 11.92 3.66 -12.49
C MET A 35 11.62 4.29 -13.84
N LYS A 36 12.51 4.06 -14.81
CA LYS A 36 12.44 4.59 -16.19
C LYS A 36 12.46 3.46 -17.21
N ALA A 37 12.11 3.78 -18.43
CA ALA A 37 12.31 2.86 -19.55
C ALA A 37 13.76 2.39 -19.62
N GLY A 38 13.97 1.08 -19.76
CA GLY A 38 15.27 0.43 -19.68
C GLY A 38 15.61 -0.19 -18.33
N ASP A 39 14.93 0.21 -17.24
CA ASP A 39 15.17 -0.35 -15.90
C ASP A 39 14.67 -1.79 -15.79
N ARG A 40 15.40 -2.61 -15.04
CA ARG A 40 15.09 -4.03 -14.86
C ARG A 40 13.95 -4.26 -13.88
N LEU A 41 12.99 -5.08 -14.28
CA LEU A 41 11.90 -5.56 -13.46
C LEU A 41 12.28 -6.92 -12.86
N ILE A 42 12.93 -6.92 -11.70
CA ILE A 42 13.43 -8.13 -11.03
C ILE A 42 12.28 -8.81 -10.28
N GLU A 43 11.88 -10.01 -10.71
CA GLU A 43 10.74 -10.75 -10.15
C GLU A 43 10.79 -10.86 -8.62
N GLN A 44 11.94 -11.20 -8.02
CA GLN A 44 12.06 -11.33 -6.58
C GLN A 44 11.85 -10.00 -5.85
N ARG A 45 12.48 -8.92 -6.32
CA ARG A 45 12.32 -7.59 -5.73
C ARG A 45 10.87 -7.09 -5.81
N LEU A 46 10.19 -7.36 -6.95
CA LEU A 46 8.78 -7.02 -7.13
C LEU A 46 7.88 -7.87 -6.22
N ALA A 47 8.20 -9.15 -6.04
CA ALA A 47 7.50 -10.05 -5.15
C ALA A 47 7.58 -9.56 -3.69
N ASP A 48 8.78 -9.25 -3.23
CA ASP A 48 9.03 -8.75 -1.87
C ASP A 48 8.35 -7.39 -1.62
N ALA A 49 8.43 -6.47 -2.61
CA ALA A 49 7.86 -5.13 -2.50
C ALA A 49 6.33 -5.09 -2.55
N LEU A 50 5.70 -6.09 -3.19
CA LEU A 50 4.23 -6.20 -3.31
C LEU A 50 3.63 -7.22 -2.35
N ASP A 51 4.44 -7.87 -1.53
CA ASP A 51 4.06 -8.97 -0.62
C ASP A 51 3.30 -10.10 -1.35
N LEU A 52 3.85 -10.50 -2.51
CA LEU A 52 3.30 -11.54 -3.38
C LEU A 52 4.35 -12.62 -3.67
N SER A 53 3.89 -13.82 -4.01
CA SER A 53 4.79 -14.84 -4.54
C SER A 53 5.20 -14.53 -5.99
N ARG A 54 6.26 -15.19 -6.49
CA ARG A 54 6.79 -14.93 -7.84
C ARG A 54 5.82 -15.27 -8.98
N ALA A 55 4.91 -16.24 -8.78
CA ALA A 55 3.98 -16.65 -9.82
C ALA A 55 3.00 -15.53 -10.26
N PRO A 56 2.30 -14.82 -9.35
CA PRO A 56 1.51 -13.65 -9.73
C PRO A 56 2.35 -12.51 -10.33
N ILE A 57 3.58 -12.28 -9.84
CA ILE A 57 4.46 -11.26 -10.44
C ILE A 57 4.73 -11.59 -11.91
N ARG A 58 5.07 -12.84 -12.21
CA ARG A 58 5.31 -13.28 -13.59
C ARG A 58 4.06 -13.14 -14.47
N LEU A 59 2.87 -13.38 -13.93
CA LEU A 59 1.61 -13.15 -14.64
C LEU A 59 1.43 -11.66 -14.99
N GLY A 60 1.68 -10.76 -14.02
CA GLY A 60 1.63 -9.31 -14.25
C GLY A 60 2.68 -8.82 -15.25
N LEU A 61 3.90 -9.36 -15.18
CA LEU A 61 4.97 -9.03 -16.14
C LEU A 61 4.63 -9.45 -17.57
N LYS A 62 4.02 -10.62 -17.77
CA LYS A 62 3.52 -11.06 -19.07
C LYS A 62 2.40 -10.16 -19.59
N ALA A 63 1.50 -9.69 -18.70
CA ALA A 63 0.47 -8.75 -19.10
C ALA A 63 1.06 -7.39 -19.51
N LEU A 64 2.10 -6.91 -18.80
CA LEU A 64 2.84 -5.71 -19.19
C LEU A 64 3.55 -5.89 -20.55
N GLU A 65 4.10 -7.07 -20.81
CA GLU A 65 4.73 -7.38 -22.09
C GLU A 65 3.71 -7.38 -23.24
N ALA A 66 2.56 -8.03 -23.04
CA ALA A 66 1.46 -8.02 -23.99
C ALA A 66 0.92 -6.60 -24.29
N ALA A 67 0.94 -5.72 -23.27
CA ALA A 67 0.57 -4.30 -23.40
C ALA A 67 1.71 -3.41 -23.95
N GLY A 68 2.88 -3.97 -24.26
CA GLY A 68 4.05 -3.22 -24.75
C GLY A 68 4.67 -2.26 -23.71
N LEU A 69 4.38 -2.47 -22.42
CA LEU A 69 4.90 -1.69 -21.29
C LEU A 69 6.17 -2.29 -20.69
N ALA A 70 6.38 -3.60 -20.88
CA ALA A 70 7.61 -4.30 -20.54
C ALA A 70 8.10 -5.10 -21.76
N ARG A 71 9.35 -5.54 -21.72
CA ARG A 71 9.96 -6.42 -22.71
C ARG A 71 10.75 -7.51 -22.00
N GLY A 72 10.50 -8.76 -22.38
CA GLY A 72 11.33 -9.89 -21.97
C GLY A 72 12.69 -9.87 -22.67
N GLU A 73 13.77 -10.06 -21.93
CA GLU A 73 15.11 -10.21 -22.47
C GLU A 73 15.64 -11.62 -22.17
N PRO A 74 16.17 -12.36 -23.17
CA PRO A 74 16.73 -13.68 -22.95
C PRO A 74 17.79 -13.64 -21.84
N HIS A 75 17.68 -14.54 -20.85
CA HIS A 75 18.58 -14.65 -19.70
C HIS A 75 18.66 -13.43 -18.75
N ARG A 76 17.91 -12.35 -19.02
CA ARG A 76 17.92 -11.11 -18.23
C ARG A 76 16.59 -10.77 -17.56
N GLY A 77 15.52 -11.53 -17.84
CA GLY A 77 14.18 -11.29 -17.30
C GLY A 77 13.45 -10.17 -18.04
N PHE A 78 12.77 -9.29 -17.31
CA PHE A 78 11.98 -8.21 -17.90
C PHE A 78 12.61 -6.84 -17.66
N VAL A 79 12.44 -5.95 -18.64
CA VAL A 79 12.79 -4.52 -18.54
C VAL A 79 11.58 -3.65 -18.87
N LEU A 80 11.50 -2.46 -18.29
CA LEU A 80 10.49 -1.48 -18.66
C LEU A 80 10.69 -1.01 -20.10
N ALA A 81 9.67 -1.14 -20.93
CA ALA A 81 9.69 -0.64 -22.32
C ALA A 81 9.22 0.81 -22.42
N LYS A 82 8.40 1.27 -21.46
CA LYS A 82 7.85 2.63 -21.39
C LYS A 82 7.96 3.18 -19.95
N ASN A 83 8.12 4.50 -19.84
CA ASN A 83 8.08 5.13 -18.54
C ASN A 83 6.72 4.93 -17.85
N PRO A 84 6.68 4.64 -16.55
CA PRO A 84 5.41 4.48 -15.81
C PRO A 84 4.53 5.73 -15.82
N THR A 85 5.10 6.89 -16.12
CA THR A 85 4.38 8.17 -16.26
C THR A 85 3.85 8.45 -17.66
N SER A 86 4.15 7.58 -18.64
CA SER A 86 3.69 7.75 -20.03
C SER A 86 2.19 7.52 -20.19
N GLY A 87 1.58 8.11 -21.21
CA GLY A 87 0.18 7.87 -21.57
C GLY A 87 -0.14 6.40 -21.83
N ALA A 88 0.83 5.62 -22.37
CA ALA A 88 0.68 4.20 -22.59
C ALA A 88 0.49 3.37 -21.31
N ALA A 89 0.96 3.85 -20.16
CA ALA A 89 0.79 3.19 -18.86
C ALA A 89 -0.58 3.48 -18.19
N GLN A 90 -1.33 4.46 -18.69
CA GLN A 90 -2.59 4.92 -18.07
C GLN A 90 -3.67 3.84 -17.92
N PRO A 91 -3.93 2.96 -18.92
CA PRO A 91 -4.94 1.90 -18.77
C PRO A 91 -4.63 0.94 -17.62
N ALA A 92 -3.37 0.51 -17.48
CA ALA A 92 -2.94 -0.37 -16.39
C ALA A 92 -3.08 0.33 -15.02
N LEU A 93 -2.72 1.61 -14.93
CA LEU A 93 -2.87 2.41 -13.71
C LEU A 93 -4.33 2.73 -13.39
N ALA A 94 -5.22 2.84 -14.38
CA ALA A 94 -6.64 3.13 -14.17
C ALA A 94 -7.34 2.01 -13.40
N ALA A 95 -7.06 0.76 -13.69
CA ALA A 95 -7.61 -0.39 -12.97
C ALA A 95 -7.21 -0.36 -11.47
N VAL A 96 -5.96 -0.04 -11.18
CA VAL A 96 -5.48 0.11 -9.79
C VAL A 96 -6.17 1.28 -9.10
N ARG A 97 -6.31 2.43 -9.77
CA ARG A 97 -7.01 3.60 -9.21
C ARG A 97 -8.47 3.31 -8.89
N ARG A 98 -9.18 2.60 -9.79
CA ARG A 98 -10.56 2.19 -9.54
C ARG A 98 -10.66 1.31 -8.30
N ASN A 99 -9.80 0.32 -8.16
CA ASN A 99 -9.77 -0.54 -6.99
C ASN A 99 -9.48 0.25 -5.70
N GLU A 100 -8.54 1.21 -5.74
CA GLU A 100 -8.26 2.10 -4.60
C GLU A 100 -9.47 3.01 -4.27
N GLN A 101 -10.18 3.50 -5.27
CA GLN A 101 -11.40 4.29 -5.05
C GLN A 101 -12.51 3.47 -4.40
N VAL A 102 -12.75 2.24 -4.88
CA VAL A 102 -13.74 1.33 -4.28
C VAL A 102 -13.34 1.01 -2.84
N TYR A 103 -12.07 0.67 -2.61
CA TYR A 103 -11.54 0.44 -1.27
C TYR A 103 -11.77 1.65 -0.35
N ALA A 104 -11.46 2.86 -0.82
CA ALA A 104 -11.66 4.10 -0.06
C ALA A 104 -13.14 4.34 0.26
N THR A 105 -14.04 4.04 -0.68
CA THR A 105 -15.48 4.19 -0.48
C THR A 105 -15.99 3.20 0.56
N VAL A 106 -15.59 1.92 0.48
CA VAL A 106 -15.92 0.90 1.48
C VAL A 106 -15.37 1.30 2.85
N ALA A 107 -14.12 1.73 2.93
CA ALA A 107 -13.50 2.22 4.16
C ALA A 107 -14.29 3.40 4.78
N GLY A 108 -14.68 4.37 3.95
CA GLY A 108 -15.51 5.50 4.37
C GLY A 108 -16.89 5.09 4.86
N ASP A 109 -17.50 4.09 4.24
CA ASP A 109 -18.80 3.56 4.65
C ASP A 109 -18.72 2.79 5.97
N VAL A 110 -17.65 2.00 6.19
CA VAL A 110 -17.40 1.32 7.47
C VAL A 110 -17.20 2.34 8.58
N LEU A 111 -16.32 3.32 8.39
CA LEU A 111 -16.03 4.36 9.36
C LEU A 111 -17.21 5.27 9.70
N ALA A 112 -18.12 5.44 8.76
CA ALA A 112 -19.36 6.21 8.94
C ALA A 112 -20.54 5.35 9.41
N THR A 113 -20.31 4.07 9.73
CA THR A 113 -21.34 3.11 10.15
C THR A 113 -22.49 3.00 9.14
N ARG A 114 -22.19 3.20 7.84
CA ARG A 114 -23.17 3.10 6.74
C ARG A 114 -23.32 1.68 6.20
N LEU A 115 -22.47 0.76 6.64
CA LEU A 115 -22.55 -0.67 6.37
C LEU A 115 -23.01 -1.42 7.63
N PRO A 116 -23.86 -2.45 7.49
CA PRO A 116 -24.15 -3.35 8.60
C PRO A 116 -22.87 -4.12 8.98
N VAL A 117 -22.83 -4.62 10.21
CA VAL A 117 -21.68 -5.40 10.72
C VAL A 117 -21.49 -6.67 9.87
N ASP A 118 -22.58 -7.34 9.51
CA ASP A 118 -22.58 -8.52 8.66
C ASP A 118 -23.07 -8.14 7.24
N VAL A 119 -22.32 -8.54 6.23
CA VAL A 119 -22.59 -8.23 4.82
C VAL A 119 -22.40 -9.46 3.94
N THR A 120 -23.14 -9.50 2.83
CA THR A 120 -22.99 -10.53 1.80
C THR A 120 -22.23 -10.01 0.58
N GLU A 121 -21.57 -10.92 -0.16
CA GLU A 121 -20.90 -10.55 -1.41
C GLU A 121 -21.86 -9.90 -2.42
N ALA A 122 -23.11 -10.41 -2.51
CA ALA A 122 -24.11 -9.89 -3.43
C ALA A 122 -24.50 -8.43 -3.10
N GLU A 123 -24.64 -8.11 -1.83
CA GLU A 123 -24.92 -6.74 -1.37
C GLU A 123 -23.77 -5.79 -1.69
N LEU A 124 -22.54 -6.20 -1.42
CA LEU A 124 -21.35 -5.39 -1.71
C LEU A 124 -21.15 -5.17 -3.21
N MET A 125 -21.33 -6.22 -4.04
CA MET A 125 -21.24 -6.09 -5.50
C MET A 125 -22.24 -5.07 -6.04
N ARG A 126 -23.50 -5.15 -5.58
CA ARG A 126 -24.56 -4.24 -6.02
C ARG A 126 -24.32 -2.81 -5.52
N ARG A 127 -23.86 -2.65 -4.27
CA ARG A 127 -23.65 -1.34 -3.65
C ARG A 127 -22.51 -0.57 -4.29
N TYR A 128 -21.42 -1.25 -4.64
CA TYR A 128 -20.21 -0.62 -5.15
C TYR A 128 -20.00 -0.81 -6.65
N ASP A 129 -20.95 -1.39 -7.34
CA ASP A 129 -20.91 -1.65 -8.79
C ASP A 129 -19.59 -2.32 -9.22
N VAL A 130 -19.26 -3.41 -8.54
CA VAL A 130 -18.03 -4.18 -8.77
C VAL A 130 -18.32 -5.59 -9.23
N THR A 131 -17.46 -6.13 -10.07
CA THR A 131 -17.50 -7.54 -10.47
C THR A 131 -17.16 -8.45 -9.29
N ARG A 132 -17.55 -9.72 -9.37
CA ARG A 132 -17.18 -10.69 -8.32
C ARG A 132 -15.68 -10.81 -8.13
N ALA A 133 -14.89 -10.71 -9.21
CA ALA A 133 -13.44 -10.79 -9.15
C ALA A 133 -12.82 -9.57 -8.48
N GLU A 134 -13.33 -8.37 -8.75
CA GLU A 134 -12.91 -7.13 -8.07
C GLU A 134 -13.27 -7.18 -6.59
N LEU A 135 -14.49 -7.62 -6.26
CA LEU A 135 -14.93 -7.76 -4.87
C LEU A 135 -14.05 -8.77 -4.11
N GLN A 136 -13.77 -9.94 -4.71
CA GLN A 136 -12.95 -10.95 -4.03
C GLN A 136 -11.56 -10.40 -3.69
N ARG A 137 -10.90 -9.71 -4.64
CA ARG A 137 -9.60 -9.06 -4.38
C ARG A 137 -9.69 -8.01 -3.26
N LEU A 138 -10.78 -7.24 -3.24
CA LEU A 138 -11.02 -6.25 -2.20
C LEU A 138 -11.18 -6.92 -0.84
N LEU A 139 -12.02 -7.96 -0.74
CA LEU A 139 -12.29 -8.67 0.50
C LEU A 139 -11.05 -9.42 1.01
N ASP A 140 -10.26 -10.05 0.12
CA ASP A 140 -9.00 -10.71 0.48
C ASP A 140 -8.01 -9.71 1.08
N ARG A 141 -7.91 -8.50 0.48
CA ARG A 141 -7.09 -7.41 1.02
C ARG A 141 -7.58 -6.93 2.37
N ILE A 142 -8.86 -6.64 2.51
CA ILE A 142 -9.47 -6.16 3.75
C ILE A 142 -9.35 -7.21 4.85
N ALA A 143 -9.49 -8.50 4.51
CA ALA A 143 -9.30 -9.60 5.46
C ALA A 143 -7.85 -9.74 5.91
N ALA A 144 -6.90 -9.63 4.99
CA ALA A 144 -5.46 -9.59 5.33
C ALA A 144 -5.11 -8.40 6.22
N GLU A 145 -5.78 -7.26 6.04
CA GLU A 145 -5.66 -6.08 6.89
C GLU A 145 -6.39 -6.23 8.25
N GLY A 146 -7.19 -7.29 8.42
CA GLY A 146 -7.80 -7.68 9.71
C GLY A 146 -9.03 -6.90 10.12
N TRP A 147 -9.70 -6.17 9.22
CA TRP A 147 -10.92 -5.42 9.52
C TRP A 147 -12.20 -6.02 8.94
N ILE A 148 -12.10 -7.18 8.29
CA ILE A 148 -13.22 -8.04 7.94
C ILE A 148 -12.82 -9.51 8.15
N ALA A 149 -13.74 -10.33 8.58
CA ALA A 149 -13.57 -11.78 8.72
C ALA A 149 -14.69 -12.52 8.00
N ARG A 150 -14.36 -13.69 7.43
CA ARG A 150 -15.34 -14.55 6.79
C ARG A 150 -16.21 -15.22 7.84
N LEU A 151 -17.53 -15.16 7.64
CA LEU A 151 -18.48 -15.87 8.49
C LEU A 151 -18.57 -17.36 8.10
N PRO A 152 -18.82 -18.27 9.06
CA PRO A 152 -19.22 -19.62 8.74
C PRO A 152 -20.50 -19.61 7.90
N GLY A 153 -20.45 -20.20 6.70
CA GLY A 153 -21.56 -20.16 5.73
C GLY A 153 -21.35 -19.08 4.68
N TYR A 154 -22.21 -18.07 4.64
CA TYR A 154 -22.18 -17.04 3.62
C TYR A 154 -22.07 -15.65 4.25
N GLY A 155 -21.03 -14.93 3.88
CA GLY A 155 -20.90 -13.53 4.23
C GLY A 155 -19.61 -13.18 4.97
N TRP A 156 -19.55 -11.93 5.38
CA TRP A 156 -18.40 -11.31 5.98
C TRP A 156 -18.84 -10.44 7.16
N ARG A 157 -17.99 -10.36 8.18
CA ARG A 157 -18.22 -9.52 9.37
C ARG A 157 -17.11 -8.49 9.52
N PHE A 158 -17.48 -7.21 9.58
CA PHE A 158 -16.55 -6.15 9.92
C PHE A 158 -16.15 -6.21 11.40
N ALA A 159 -14.87 -6.00 11.69
CA ALA A 159 -14.37 -5.99 13.06
C ALA A 159 -14.85 -4.74 13.79
N GLU A 160 -15.44 -4.90 14.99
CA GLU A 160 -15.95 -3.80 15.82
C GLU A 160 -14.84 -2.80 16.21
N THR A 161 -13.62 -3.29 16.43
CA THR A 161 -12.45 -2.46 16.82
C THR A 161 -12.02 -1.45 15.78
N VAL A 162 -12.50 -1.57 14.53
CA VAL A 162 -12.02 -0.73 13.42
C VAL A 162 -12.89 0.51 13.21
N SER A 163 -14.10 0.51 13.72
CA SER A 163 -15.07 1.60 13.57
C SER A 163 -15.07 2.59 14.73
N SER A 164 -14.27 2.34 15.80
CA SER A 164 -14.22 3.24 16.95
C SER A 164 -13.34 4.47 16.67
N PRO A 165 -13.81 5.68 17.00
CA PRO A 165 -12.99 6.90 16.92
C PRO A 165 -11.69 6.81 17.72
N GLU A 166 -11.72 6.05 18.83
CA GLU A 166 -10.60 5.83 19.74
C GLU A 166 -9.50 4.96 19.12
N ALA A 167 -9.86 4.05 18.19
CA ALA A 167 -8.89 3.14 17.57
C ALA A 167 -7.76 3.88 16.84
N GLN A 168 -8.05 5.02 16.21
CA GLN A 168 -7.03 5.86 15.57
C GLN A 168 -6.07 6.45 16.62
N ALA A 169 -6.61 6.98 17.72
CA ALA A 169 -5.81 7.55 18.81
C ALA A 169 -4.95 6.47 19.49
N GLN A 170 -5.54 5.29 19.74
CA GLN A 170 -4.83 4.15 20.33
C GLN A 170 -3.72 3.63 19.44
N ALA A 171 -3.96 3.50 18.12
CA ALA A 171 -2.94 3.12 17.15
C ALA A 171 -1.78 4.13 17.10
N LYS A 172 -2.08 5.42 17.19
CA LYS A 172 -1.07 6.49 17.26
C LYS A 172 -0.26 6.41 18.57
N ALA A 173 -0.93 6.24 19.70
CA ALA A 173 -0.28 6.09 21.00
C ALA A 173 0.64 4.87 21.03
N PHE A 174 0.18 3.73 20.49
CA PHE A 174 0.99 2.52 20.42
C PHE A 174 2.26 2.72 19.57
N ARG A 175 2.15 3.36 18.41
CA ARG A 175 3.31 3.70 17.56
C ARG A 175 4.31 4.61 18.29
N ALA A 176 3.83 5.60 19.02
CA ALA A 176 4.66 6.52 19.80
C ALA A 176 5.46 5.83 20.91
N VAL A 177 5.07 4.61 21.31
CA VAL A 177 5.83 3.77 22.23
C VAL A 177 6.81 2.86 21.49
N ILE A 178 6.34 2.10 20.50
CA ILE A 178 7.15 1.03 19.90
C ILE A 178 8.23 1.54 18.94
N GLU A 179 7.96 2.61 18.19
CA GLU A 179 8.90 3.06 17.15
C GLU A 179 10.13 3.74 17.73
N PRO A 180 10.02 4.67 18.71
CA PRO A 180 11.20 5.17 19.41
C PRO A 180 11.96 4.07 20.16
N ALA A 181 11.25 3.12 20.79
CA ALA A 181 11.87 2.00 21.49
C ALA A 181 12.66 1.08 20.56
N ALA A 182 12.21 0.88 19.32
CA ALA A 182 12.93 0.13 18.31
C ALA A 182 14.24 0.82 17.90
N ILE A 183 14.23 2.16 17.71
CA ILE A 183 15.43 2.94 17.40
C ILE A 183 16.44 2.90 18.56
N ALA A 184 15.94 2.86 19.79
CA ALA A 184 16.77 2.82 21.01
C ALA A 184 17.33 1.42 21.35
N GLN A 185 17.05 0.38 20.53
CA GLN A 185 17.62 -0.95 20.79
C GLN A 185 19.16 -0.93 20.69
N PRO A 186 19.88 -1.63 21.59
CA PRO A 186 21.35 -1.62 21.60
C PRO A 186 22.01 -2.06 20.28
N GLY A 187 21.34 -2.91 19.51
CA GLY A 187 21.79 -3.40 18.20
C GLY A 187 21.22 -2.64 17.00
N PHE A 188 20.56 -1.51 17.21
CA PHE A 188 19.95 -0.77 16.11
C PHE A 188 21.00 -0.35 15.09
N SER A 189 20.74 -0.64 13.83
CA SER A 189 21.60 -0.25 12.70
C SER A 189 20.76 -0.09 11.43
N LEU A 190 21.00 0.98 10.72
CA LEU A 190 20.36 1.21 9.42
C LEU A 190 21.45 1.31 8.34
N PRO A 191 21.46 0.42 7.33
CA PRO A 191 22.43 0.47 6.24
C PRO A 191 22.36 1.80 5.48
N GLN A 192 23.53 2.30 5.04
CA GLN A 192 23.61 3.59 4.35
C GLN A 192 22.78 3.62 3.06
N GLU A 193 22.75 2.49 2.32
CA GLU A 193 21.92 2.37 1.12
C GLU A 193 20.41 2.50 1.40
N VAL A 194 19.96 2.09 2.59
CA VAL A 194 18.56 2.27 3.01
C VAL A 194 18.28 3.75 3.28
N ILE A 195 19.19 4.43 3.98
CA ILE A 195 19.07 5.87 4.28
C ILE A 195 19.00 6.67 2.97
N VAL A 196 19.92 6.41 2.04
CA VAL A 196 19.94 7.09 0.73
C VAL A 196 18.64 6.86 -0.03
N ARG A 197 18.19 5.61 -0.14
CA ARG A 197 16.93 5.26 -0.83
C ARG A 197 15.72 5.94 -0.21
N LEU A 198 15.62 5.94 1.13
CA LEU A 198 14.52 6.61 1.84
C LEU A 198 14.57 8.12 1.62
N ARG A 199 15.76 8.73 1.68
CA ARG A 199 15.96 10.16 1.46
C ARG A 199 15.52 10.59 0.06
N GLU A 200 16.00 9.92 -0.97
CA GLU A 200 15.62 10.20 -2.36
C GLU A 200 14.10 10.10 -2.56
N ARG A 201 13.48 9.13 -1.94
CA ARG A 201 12.03 8.96 -2.01
C ARG A 201 11.28 10.09 -1.30
N GLN A 202 11.67 10.43 -0.07
CA GLN A 202 11.04 11.53 0.67
C GLN A 202 11.24 12.87 -0.03
N GLN A 203 12.39 13.12 -0.63
CA GLN A 203 12.66 14.32 -1.42
C GLN A 203 11.73 14.44 -2.62
N ARG A 204 11.57 13.39 -3.43
CA ARG A 204 10.63 13.39 -4.56
C ARG A 204 9.19 13.69 -4.12
N VAL A 205 8.76 13.07 -3.02
CA VAL A 205 7.43 13.34 -2.45
C VAL A 205 7.30 14.81 -2.04
N PHE A 206 8.31 15.37 -1.38
CA PHE A 206 8.34 16.76 -0.94
C PHE A 206 8.35 17.76 -2.10
N GLU A 207 9.10 17.47 -3.16
CA GLU A 207 9.31 18.34 -4.34
C GLU A 207 8.13 18.36 -5.31
N GLY A 208 7.05 17.63 -5.05
CA GLY A 208 5.80 17.75 -5.79
C GLY A 208 5.13 16.46 -6.24
N GLU A 209 5.74 15.28 -6.05
CA GLU A 209 5.04 14.03 -6.36
C GLU A 209 3.77 13.84 -5.53
N ILE A 210 3.75 14.39 -4.31
CA ILE A 210 2.61 14.32 -3.39
C ILE A 210 1.31 14.82 -4.03
N GLU A 211 1.36 15.80 -4.94
CA GLU A 211 0.17 16.34 -5.61
C GLU A 211 -0.45 15.34 -6.60
N LYS A 212 0.36 14.42 -7.10
CA LYS A 212 -0.03 13.40 -8.08
C LYS A 212 -0.36 12.05 -7.45
N MET A 213 0.00 11.88 -6.18
CA MET A 213 -0.22 10.63 -5.44
C MET A 213 -1.67 10.49 -4.99
N THR A 214 -2.18 9.28 -5.07
CA THR A 214 -3.43 8.90 -4.39
C THR A 214 -3.21 8.86 -2.87
N ILE A 215 -4.30 8.91 -2.11
CA ILE A 215 -4.25 8.77 -0.65
C ILE A 215 -3.58 7.45 -0.24
N GLY A 216 -3.90 6.35 -0.94
CA GLY A 216 -3.28 5.04 -0.71
C GLY A 216 -1.77 5.05 -0.93
N GLU A 217 -1.28 5.70 -1.99
CA GLU A 217 0.16 5.83 -2.28
C GLU A 217 0.88 6.68 -1.22
N ILE A 218 0.27 7.76 -0.75
CA ILE A 218 0.83 8.60 0.33
C ILE A 218 0.91 7.80 1.63
N PHE A 219 -0.16 7.12 2.00
CA PHE A 219 -0.19 6.27 3.18
C PHE A 219 0.87 5.18 3.13
N GLN A 220 0.93 4.47 1.99
CA GLN A 220 1.91 3.39 1.78
C GLN A 220 3.35 3.91 1.87
N SER A 221 3.62 5.09 1.28
CA SER A 221 4.94 5.72 1.36
C SER A 221 5.35 6.02 2.81
N GLY A 222 4.41 6.50 3.62
CA GLY A 222 4.64 6.73 5.05
C GLY A 222 4.87 5.42 5.81
N CYS A 223 4.07 4.37 5.56
CA CYS A 223 4.25 3.06 6.20
C CYS A 223 5.63 2.48 5.90
N GLU A 224 6.04 2.46 4.63
CA GLU A 224 7.35 1.93 4.22
C GLU A 224 8.51 2.69 4.86
N PHE A 225 8.40 4.02 5.00
CA PHE A 225 9.42 4.82 5.69
C PHE A 225 9.62 4.34 7.14
N HIS A 226 8.53 4.22 7.89
CA HIS A 226 8.59 3.79 9.30
C HIS A 226 9.02 2.33 9.43
N GLU A 227 8.51 1.43 8.58
CA GLU A 227 8.82 0.00 8.62
C GLU A 227 10.30 -0.28 8.29
N GLU A 228 10.89 0.45 7.33
CA GLU A 228 12.32 0.32 7.01
C GLU A 228 13.20 0.78 8.18
N ILE A 229 12.83 1.87 8.86
CA ILE A 229 13.55 2.32 10.05
C ILE A 229 13.45 1.28 11.16
N ILE A 230 12.24 0.78 11.46
CA ILE A 230 12.00 -0.19 12.53
C ILE A 230 12.70 -1.52 12.26
N ARG A 231 12.88 -1.90 11.00
CA ARG A 231 13.67 -3.08 10.60
C ARG A 231 15.11 -3.01 11.11
N GLY A 232 15.65 -1.80 11.25
CA GLY A 232 16.98 -1.54 11.82
C GLY A 232 17.18 -2.01 13.26
N ALA A 233 16.10 -2.27 14.01
CA ALA A 233 16.16 -2.85 15.35
C ALA A 233 16.63 -4.31 15.37
N GLY A 234 16.59 -5.02 14.22
CA GLY A 234 16.92 -6.44 14.14
C GLY A 234 15.94 -7.37 14.87
N ASN A 235 14.89 -6.81 15.47
CA ASN A 235 13.86 -7.54 16.22
C ASN A 235 12.56 -7.59 15.41
N PRO A 236 12.17 -8.77 14.89
CA PRO A 236 11.00 -8.92 14.01
C PRO A 236 9.68 -8.53 14.70
N PHE A 237 9.56 -8.67 16.01
CA PHE A 237 8.34 -8.34 16.74
C PHE A 237 7.95 -6.87 16.63
N PHE A 238 8.92 -5.94 16.62
CA PHE A 238 8.62 -4.52 16.38
C PHE A 238 8.00 -4.29 15.00
N LEU A 239 8.58 -4.92 13.96
CA LEU A 239 8.09 -4.77 12.60
C LEU A 239 6.71 -5.39 12.41
N GLU A 240 6.47 -6.58 12.94
CA GLU A 240 5.17 -7.26 12.89
C GLU A 240 4.08 -6.46 13.59
N ALA A 241 4.37 -5.94 14.80
CA ALA A 241 3.46 -5.10 15.55
C ALA A 241 3.13 -3.81 14.77
N LEU A 242 4.14 -3.16 14.18
CA LEU A 242 3.93 -1.96 13.37
C LEU A 242 3.09 -2.25 12.12
N LYS A 243 3.38 -3.32 11.39
CA LYS A 243 2.60 -3.74 10.21
C LYS A 243 1.13 -3.99 10.55
N ARG A 244 0.87 -4.66 11.68
CA ARG A 244 -0.51 -4.90 12.14
C ARG A 244 -1.23 -3.58 12.46
N VAL A 245 -0.58 -2.64 13.11
CA VAL A 245 -1.17 -1.32 13.40
C VAL A 245 -1.35 -0.51 12.10
N ASN A 246 -0.41 -0.57 11.17
CA ASN A 246 -0.51 0.11 9.90
C ASN A 246 -1.70 -0.39 9.06
N SER A 247 -2.02 -1.70 9.10
CA SER A 247 -3.18 -2.25 8.41
C SER A 247 -4.50 -1.64 8.92
N ILE A 248 -4.64 -1.48 10.24
CA ILE A 248 -5.80 -0.80 10.86
C ILE A 248 -5.82 0.70 10.50
N ARG A 249 -4.67 1.38 10.58
CA ARG A 249 -4.56 2.82 10.28
C ARG A 249 -4.89 3.17 8.82
N ARG A 250 -4.74 2.24 7.89
CA ARG A 250 -5.08 2.44 6.49
C ARG A 250 -6.53 2.89 6.30
N LEU A 251 -7.45 2.35 7.09
CA LEU A 251 -8.85 2.78 7.10
C LEU A 251 -8.99 4.28 7.40
N PHE A 252 -8.29 4.75 8.43
CA PHE A 252 -8.37 6.14 8.86
C PHE A 252 -7.64 7.11 7.93
N ALA A 253 -6.68 6.61 7.13
CA ALA A 253 -5.92 7.43 6.20
C ALA A 253 -6.83 8.16 5.20
N TYR A 254 -7.86 7.52 4.72
CA TYR A 254 -8.81 8.12 3.77
C TYR A 254 -9.60 9.30 4.33
N ARG A 255 -9.68 9.45 5.66
CA ARG A 255 -10.29 10.62 6.31
C ARG A 255 -9.27 11.73 6.60
N SER A 256 -8.00 11.37 6.80
CA SER A 256 -6.97 12.27 7.34
C SER A 256 -6.07 12.88 6.28
N PHE A 257 -5.98 12.32 5.07
CA PHE A 257 -5.00 12.71 4.05
C PHE A 257 -5.50 13.78 3.06
N ALA A 258 -6.58 14.48 3.37
CA ALA A 258 -7.01 15.64 2.58
C ALA A 258 -6.05 16.85 2.72
N ASP A 259 -5.32 16.94 3.85
CA ASP A 259 -4.36 18.03 4.11
C ASP A 259 -2.97 17.72 3.51
N ARG A 260 -2.78 18.12 2.26
CA ARG A 260 -1.50 17.98 1.54
C ARG A 260 -0.35 18.75 2.20
N GLU A 261 -0.63 19.91 2.79
CA GLU A 261 0.38 20.69 3.49
C GLU A 261 0.82 20.04 4.80
N GLY A 262 -0.13 19.46 5.55
CA GLY A 262 0.18 18.59 6.69
C GLY A 262 1.09 17.43 6.30
N MET A 263 0.82 16.80 5.17
CA MET A 263 1.66 15.73 4.62
C MET A 263 3.08 16.22 4.29
N ARG A 264 3.23 17.38 3.67
CA ARG A 264 4.56 17.97 3.40
C ARG A 264 5.34 18.24 4.68
N ARG A 265 4.66 18.70 5.75
CA ARG A 265 5.31 18.86 7.05
C ARG A 265 5.83 17.54 7.60
N HIS A 266 5.07 16.45 7.50
CA HIS A 266 5.51 15.11 7.89
C HIS A 266 6.72 14.63 7.09
N VAL A 267 6.70 14.80 5.76
CA VAL A 267 7.83 14.45 4.90
C VAL A 267 9.09 15.24 5.28
N ARG A 268 8.97 16.51 5.62
CA ARG A 268 10.11 17.31 6.12
C ARG A 268 10.66 16.78 7.44
N GLU A 269 9.80 16.30 8.32
CA GLU A 269 10.21 15.67 9.59
C GLU A 269 10.91 14.32 9.33
N HIS A 270 10.46 13.55 8.34
CA HIS A 270 11.14 12.33 7.88
C HIS A 270 12.58 12.61 7.40
N LEU A 271 12.77 13.66 6.60
CA LEU A 271 14.10 14.05 6.11
C LEU A 271 15.03 14.42 7.28
N ARG A 272 14.53 15.20 8.26
CA ARG A 272 15.30 15.52 9.47
C ARG A 272 15.66 14.28 10.30
N LEU A 273 14.75 13.33 10.39
CA LEU A 273 15.01 12.07 11.09
C LEU A 273 16.13 11.28 10.39
N LEU A 274 16.13 11.24 9.07
CA LEU A 274 17.21 10.61 8.30
C LEU A 274 18.57 11.29 8.52
N ASP A 275 18.61 12.63 8.64
CA ASP A 275 19.85 13.36 8.94
C ASP A 275 20.48 12.93 10.28
N VAL A 276 19.63 12.69 11.28
CA VAL A 276 20.08 12.24 12.61
C VAL A 276 20.45 10.76 12.62
N LEU A 277 19.69 9.91 11.92
CA LEU A 277 19.98 8.48 11.77
C LEU A 277 21.30 8.23 11.03
N GLU A 278 21.59 9.02 9.99
CA GLU A 278 22.83 8.95 9.21
C GLU A 278 24.07 9.22 10.07
N THR A 279 23.93 10.13 11.03
CA THR A 279 25.02 10.42 12.00
C THR A 279 25.01 9.50 13.22
N ARG A 280 24.18 8.44 13.23
CA ARG A 280 24.06 7.42 14.29
C ARG A 280 23.72 7.98 15.68
N ARG A 281 23.08 9.15 15.73
CA ARG A 281 22.59 9.75 16.98
C ARG A 281 21.23 9.14 17.35
N TYR A 282 21.23 7.85 17.72
CA TYR A 282 20.01 7.06 17.88
C TYR A 282 19.09 7.54 18.99
N THR A 283 19.65 8.06 20.10
CA THR A 283 18.84 8.67 21.18
C THR A 283 18.05 9.87 20.67
N GLU A 284 18.72 10.78 19.95
CA GLU A 284 18.06 11.94 19.35
C GLU A 284 17.05 11.54 18.27
N ALA A 285 17.38 10.52 17.46
CA ALA A 285 16.46 9.97 16.47
C ALA A 285 15.19 9.39 17.09
N ALA A 286 15.32 8.68 18.21
CA ALA A 286 14.17 8.14 18.96
C ALA A 286 13.29 9.28 19.52
N GLU A 287 13.87 10.35 20.06
CA GLU A 287 13.12 11.52 20.51
C GLU A 287 12.43 12.27 19.35
N LEU A 288 13.10 12.41 18.20
CA LEU A 288 12.49 12.98 17.00
C LEU A 288 11.31 12.14 16.51
N MET A 289 11.46 10.82 16.48
CA MET A 289 10.39 9.89 16.12
C MET A 289 9.20 10.04 17.07
N ALA A 290 9.42 10.10 18.39
CA ALA A 290 8.36 10.29 19.36
C ALA A 290 7.59 11.60 19.12
N ARG A 291 8.29 12.71 18.89
CA ARG A 291 7.68 14.02 18.60
C ARG A 291 6.92 14.00 17.27
N HIS A 292 7.47 13.38 16.23
CA HIS A 292 6.84 13.23 14.94
C HIS A 292 5.50 12.49 15.06
N LEU A 293 5.46 11.38 15.80
CA LEU A 293 4.27 10.58 15.98
C LEU A 293 3.19 11.24 16.85
N GLN A 294 3.56 12.16 17.73
CA GLN A 294 2.61 12.90 18.57
C GLN A 294 1.90 14.02 17.81
N ARG A 295 2.48 14.57 16.73
CA ARG A 295 1.87 15.65 15.96
C ARG A 295 0.64 15.19 15.17
N PRO A 296 -0.46 15.95 15.15
CA PRO A 296 -1.60 15.62 14.31
C PRO A 296 -1.23 15.81 12.83
N LEU A 297 -1.72 14.90 11.97
CA LEU A 297 -1.61 15.01 10.51
C LEU A 297 -2.42 16.20 9.98
N VAL A 298 -3.49 16.55 10.67
CA VAL A 298 -4.40 17.64 10.31
C VAL A 298 -4.43 18.66 11.46
N ALA A 299 -4.15 19.91 11.17
CA ALA A 299 -4.29 20.99 12.15
C ALA A 299 -5.80 21.15 12.45
N GLY A 300 -6.23 20.86 13.69
CA GLY A 300 -7.60 21.11 14.13
C GLY A 300 -8.47 19.92 14.51
N LEU A 301 -7.94 18.70 14.53
CA LEU A 301 -8.58 17.53 15.12
C LEU A 301 -7.81 17.13 16.38
N SER A 302 -8.03 17.86 17.45
CA SER A 302 -7.66 17.47 18.82
C SER A 302 -8.85 16.79 19.49
#